data_26b4a57f5be1b4750861b860650c0998
#
_entry.id   26b4a57f5be1b4750861b860650c0998
#
_cell.length_a   1.000
_cell.length_b   1.000
_cell.length_c   1.000
_cell.angle_alpha   90.00
_cell.angle_beta   90.00
_cell.angle_gamma   90.00
#
_symmetry.space_group_name_H-M   'P 1'
#
loop_
_entity.id
_entity.type
_entity.pdbx_description
1 polymer ?
#
loop_
_entity_poly.entity_id
_entity_poly.type
_entity_poly.pdbx_seq_one_letter_code
_entity_poly.pdbx_strand_id
1 'polypeptide(L)'
;PKPAAPAAEAQDNVVYKALLGDAPVKGPKDAKVTMVIWSDFQCPFCSRVEPTIAKVLETYPKDVRIAFKQLPLPFHDKAHLAAEATLAAKEQGKFWEMHDKLFANQQALDRPSLEKHAADLGLNMKKFREALDSGKFKAKVDAELAEGNKIGANGTPAFFINGKSLSGAQPFEAFKAKIDAAIADVDAMQKQKRIPAKAIYDEIMKDA
;
A
#
# COMPACT_ATOMS: atom_id res chain seq x y z
N PRO A 1 26.67 -3.00 -31.10
CA PRO A 1 25.72 -2.47 -30.16
C PRO A 1 25.90 -3.22 -28.85
N LYS A 2 26.25 -2.47 -27.81
CA LYS A 2 26.60 -2.94 -26.49
C LYS A 2 25.32 -3.08 -25.65
N PRO A 3 25.12 -4.15 -24.87
CA PRO A 3 23.95 -4.28 -24.04
C PRO A 3 23.98 -3.26 -22.89
N ALA A 4 22.91 -2.49 -22.76
CA ALA A 4 22.69 -1.62 -21.61
C ALA A 4 22.13 -2.48 -20.47
N ALA A 5 22.92 -2.73 -19.45
CA ALA A 5 22.47 -3.03 -18.09
C ALA A 5 23.66 -2.99 -17.16
N PRO A 6 23.71 -2.07 -16.24
CA PRO A 6 23.77 -2.42 -14.79
C PRO A 6 23.01 -1.47 -13.88
N ALA A 7 22.19 -0.54 -14.39
CA ALA A 7 21.47 0.39 -13.51
C ALA A 7 20.28 -0.25 -12.76
N ALA A 8 19.68 -1.31 -13.27
CA ALA A 8 18.55 -2.00 -12.63
C ALA A 8 19.00 -2.89 -11.46
N GLU A 9 20.13 -3.57 -11.57
CA GLU A 9 20.63 -4.47 -10.51
C GLU A 9 21.14 -3.74 -9.26
N ALA A 10 21.65 -2.51 -9.42
CA ALA A 10 22.10 -1.70 -8.28
C ALA A 10 20.94 -1.18 -7.41
N GLN A 11 19.75 -0.99 -7.97
CA GLN A 11 18.55 -0.56 -7.23
C GLN A 11 17.86 -1.74 -6.51
N ASP A 12 18.04 -2.98 -6.94
CA ASP A 12 17.45 -4.16 -6.34
C ASP A 12 18.00 -4.51 -4.94
N ASN A 13 19.15 -3.97 -4.57
CA ASN A 13 19.79 -4.22 -3.27
C ASN A 13 19.52 -3.13 -2.22
N VAL A 14 18.89 -2.01 -2.62
CA VAL A 14 18.55 -0.93 -1.67
C VAL A 14 17.29 -1.31 -0.91
N VAL A 15 17.39 -1.29 0.42
CA VAL A 15 16.24 -1.44 1.32
C VAL A 15 15.82 -0.06 1.80
N TYR A 16 14.60 0.32 1.45
CA TYR A 16 14.00 1.60 1.84
C TYR A 16 13.22 1.45 3.14
N LYS A 17 13.27 2.44 3.99
CA LYS A 17 12.58 2.47 5.28
C LYS A 17 11.07 2.71 5.12
N ALA A 18 10.35 1.71 4.63
CA ALA A 18 8.91 1.74 4.41
C ALA A 18 8.16 1.33 5.70
N LEU A 19 8.04 2.24 6.66
CA LEU A 19 7.42 1.95 7.96
C LEU A 19 5.92 1.72 7.83
N LEU A 20 5.39 0.75 8.59
CA LEU A 20 3.96 0.46 8.62
C LEU A 20 3.17 1.57 9.33
N GLY A 21 3.66 2.04 10.47
CA GLY A 21 2.89 2.93 11.32
C GLY A 21 1.54 2.30 11.70
N ASP A 22 0.48 3.06 11.50
CA ASP A 22 -0.92 2.63 11.69
C ASP A 22 -1.64 2.31 10.37
N ALA A 23 -0.89 2.03 9.29
CA ALA A 23 -1.45 1.66 7.99
C ALA A 23 -2.40 0.46 8.11
N PRO A 24 -3.52 0.44 7.36
CA PRO A 24 -4.38 -0.73 7.30
C PRO A 24 -3.62 -1.90 6.67
N VAL A 25 -3.69 -3.05 7.31
CA VAL A 25 -2.99 -4.27 6.89
C VAL A 25 -4.00 -5.36 6.54
N LYS A 26 -3.73 -6.10 5.46
CA LYS A 26 -4.49 -7.28 5.01
C LYS A 26 -3.52 -8.45 4.84
N GLY A 27 -3.85 -9.60 5.41
CA GLY A 27 -3.02 -10.80 5.44
C GLY A 27 -2.56 -11.19 6.84
N PRO A 28 -1.76 -12.25 6.98
CA PRO A 28 -1.34 -12.79 8.27
C PRO A 28 -0.39 -11.84 9.02
N LYS A 29 -0.54 -11.78 10.36
CA LYS A 29 0.30 -10.92 11.22
C LYS A 29 1.77 -11.34 11.25
N ASP A 30 2.04 -12.60 11.04
CA ASP A 30 3.35 -13.26 11.06
C ASP A 30 3.89 -13.55 9.64
N ALA A 31 3.38 -12.85 8.64
CA ALA A 31 3.86 -12.96 7.27
C ALA A 31 5.37 -12.68 7.17
N LYS A 32 6.08 -13.49 6.39
CA LYS A 32 7.49 -13.30 6.07
C LYS A 32 7.75 -12.05 5.23
N VAL A 33 6.79 -11.73 4.37
CA VAL A 33 6.89 -10.60 3.43
C VAL A 33 5.79 -9.59 3.72
N THR A 34 6.21 -8.36 3.94
CA THR A 34 5.31 -7.22 4.01
C THR A 34 5.49 -6.37 2.75
N MET A 35 4.42 -6.21 1.99
CA MET A 35 4.36 -5.34 0.82
C MET A 35 3.64 -4.04 1.21
N VAL A 36 4.37 -2.95 1.35
CA VAL A 36 3.79 -1.62 1.56
C VAL A 36 3.47 -1.00 0.22
N ILE A 37 2.25 -0.52 0.07
CA ILE A 37 1.73 0.04 -1.18
C ILE A 37 1.42 1.51 -0.94
N TRP A 38 2.04 2.43 -1.70
CA TRP A 38 1.62 3.81 -1.85
C TRP A 38 0.74 3.92 -3.09
N SER A 39 -0.51 4.35 -2.91
CA SER A 39 -1.52 4.30 -3.95
C SER A 39 -2.44 5.52 -3.93
N ASP A 40 -3.15 5.71 -5.06
CA ASP A 40 -4.05 6.83 -5.32
C ASP A 40 -5.36 6.29 -5.90
N PHE A 41 -6.49 6.59 -5.26
CA PHE A 41 -7.80 6.08 -5.65
C PHE A 41 -8.29 6.60 -7.01
N GLN A 42 -7.76 7.72 -7.49
CA GLN A 42 -8.10 8.26 -8.80
C GLN A 42 -7.16 7.76 -9.91
N CYS A 43 -6.01 7.16 -9.56
CA CYS A 43 -5.03 6.68 -10.52
C CYS A 43 -5.52 5.41 -11.25
N PRO A 44 -5.60 5.40 -12.59
CA PRO A 44 -6.06 4.23 -13.34
C PRO A 44 -5.08 3.05 -13.28
N PHE A 45 -3.79 3.30 -13.08
CA PHE A 45 -2.80 2.24 -12.91
C PHE A 45 -2.94 1.55 -11.55
N CYS A 46 -3.39 2.29 -10.50
CA CYS A 46 -3.67 1.72 -9.19
C CYS A 46 -4.86 0.75 -9.26
N SER A 47 -5.95 1.14 -9.90
CA SER A 47 -7.08 0.22 -10.13
C SER A 47 -6.68 -1.00 -10.97
N ARG A 48 -5.87 -0.81 -12.01
CA ARG A 48 -5.44 -1.89 -12.91
C ARG A 48 -4.63 -2.97 -12.20
N VAL A 49 -3.87 -2.62 -11.17
CA VAL A 49 -3.02 -3.57 -10.45
C VAL A 49 -3.76 -4.36 -9.37
N GLU A 50 -4.96 -3.95 -8.97
CA GLU A 50 -5.73 -4.63 -7.91
C GLU A 50 -5.94 -6.13 -8.13
N PRO A 51 -6.29 -6.61 -9.34
CA PRO A 51 -6.38 -8.06 -9.60
C PRO A 51 -5.04 -8.79 -9.41
N THR A 52 -3.93 -8.12 -9.70
CA THR A 52 -2.59 -8.68 -9.47
C THR A 52 -2.28 -8.79 -7.99
N ILE A 53 -2.63 -7.77 -7.19
CA ILE A 53 -2.48 -7.79 -5.73
C ILE A 53 -3.34 -8.89 -5.11
N ALA A 54 -4.58 -9.05 -5.57
CA ALA A 54 -5.46 -10.13 -5.13
C ALA A 54 -4.84 -11.51 -5.42
N LYS A 55 -4.28 -11.70 -6.62
CA LYS A 55 -3.57 -12.92 -7.01
C LYS A 55 -2.32 -13.18 -6.15
N VAL A 56 -1.60 -12.14 -5.76
CA VAL A 56 -0.46 -12.26 -4.83
C VAL A 56 -0.92 -12.80 -3.48
N LEU A 57 -1.97 -12.23 -2.89
CA LEU A 57 -2.50 -12.68 -1.60
C LEU A 57 -3.06 -14.11 -1.66
N GLU A 58 -3.69 -14.48 -2.78
CA GLU A 58 -4.19 -15.85 -3.02
C GLU A 58 -3.03 -16.85 -3.18
N THR A 59 -1.95 -16.47 -3.86
CA THR A 59 -0.78 -17.33 -4.10
C THR A 59 0.05 -17.53 -2.83
N TYR A 60 0.14 -16.50 -1.99
CA TYR A 60 0.98 -16.48 -0.77
C TYR A 60 0.16 -16.22 0.50
N PRO A 61 -0.89 -17.02 0.79
CA PRO A 61 -1.85 -16.71 1.85
C PRO A 61 -1.26 -16.73 3.27
N LYS A 62 -0.10 -17.38 3.45
CA LYS A 62 0.61 -17.48 4.75
C LYS A 62 1.85 -16.59 4.81
N ASP A 63 2.43 -16.25 3.68
CA ASP A 63 3.74 -15.62 3.62
C ASP A 63 3.71 -14.14 3.31
N VAL A 64 2.60 -13.62 2.75
CA VAL A 64 2.49 -12.21 2.34
C VAL A 64 1.36 -11.51 3.07
N ARG A 65 1.66 -10.31 3.57
CA ARG A 65 0.67 -9.29 3.96
C ARG A 65 0.91 -8.00 3.20
N ILE A 66 -0.14 -7.22 3.02
CA ILE A 66 -0.07 -5.89 2.42
C ILE A 66 -0.41 -4.83 3.44
N ALA A 67 0.21 -3.65 3.33
CA ALA A 67 -0.13 -2.46 4.06
C ALA A 67 -0.36 -1.33 3.06
N PHE A 68 -1.43 -0.56 3.23
CA PHE A 68 -1.82 0.49 2.30
C PHE A 68 -1.48 1.86 2.88
N LYS A 69 -0.88 2.72 2.06
CA LYS A 69 -0.58 4.12 2.37
C LYS A 69 -1.07 5.05 1.27
N GLN A 70 -1.45 6.25 1.64
CA GLN A 70 -2.02 7.25 0.76
C GLN A 70 -0.93 8.00 0.01
N LEU A 71 -1.09 8.10 -1.31
CA LEU A 71 -0.24 8.96 -2.16
C LEU A 71 -1.12 9.66 -3.22
N PRO A 72 -2.02 10.57 -2.82
CA PRO A 72 -2.83 11.32 -3.77
C PRO A 72 -1.92 12.21 -4.62
N LEU A 73 -1.92 11.98 -5.93
CA LEU A 73 -1.12 12.77 -6.86
C LEU A 73 -1.72 14.17 -7.03
N PRO A 74 -0.89 15.23 -7.13
CA PRO A 74 -1.37 16.62 -7.09
C PRO A 74 -2.24 17.02 -8.29
N PHE A 75 -2.18 16.28 -9.39
CA PHE A 75 -3.01 16.50 -10.58
C PHE A 75 -4.31 15.65 -10.60
N HIS A 76 -4.55 14.87 -9.56
CA HIS A 76 -5.78 14.12 -9.34
C HIS A 76 -6.66 14.86 -8.32
N ASP A 77 -7.57 15.66 -8.80
CA ASP A 77 -8.38 16.62 -8.03
C ASP A 77 -9.27 16.01 -6.93
N LYS A 78 -9.61 14.73 -7.04
CA LYS A 78 -10.46 13.99 -6.10
C LYS A 78 -9.69 13.01 -5.22
N ALA A 79 -8.43 12.75 -5.53
CA ALA A 79 -7.65 11.72 -4.86
C ALA A 79 -7.44 11.99 -3.37
N HIS A 80 -7.19 13.25 -2.99
CA HIS A 80 -6.97 13.61 -1.59
C HIS A 80 -8.23 13.37 -0.74
N LEU A 81 -9.39 13.82 -1.21
CA LEU A 81 -10.65 13.60 -0.51
C LEU A 81 -11.04 12.11 -0.44
N ALA A 82 -10.77 11.35 -1.51
CA ALA A 82 -10.95 9.91 -1.52
C ALA A 82 -10.07 9.20 -0.49
N ALA A 83 -8.81 9.63 -0.35
CA ALA A 83 -7.91 9.15 0.69
C ALA A 83 -8.45 9.44 2.11
N GLU A 84 -8.89 10.66 2.39
CA GLU A 84 -9.52 11.03 3.66
C GLU A 84 -10.77 10.18 3.95
N ALA A 85 -11.59 9.92 2.93
CA ALA A 85 -12.80 9.08 3.06
C ALA A 85 -12.47 7.64 3.45
N THR A 86 -11.39 7.06 2.91
CA THR A 86 -10.97 5.71 3.32
C THR A 86 -10.43 5.66 4.74
N LEU A 87 -9.78 6.73 5.22
CA LEU A 87 -9.35 6.84 6.62
C LEU A 87 -10.53 7.03 7.57
N ALA A 88 -11.56 7.77 7.16
CA ALA A 88 -12.81 7.86 7.91
C ALA A 88 -13.53 6.50 8.00
N ALA A 89 -13.49 5.71 6.93
CA ALA A 89 -13.99 4.34 6.94
C ALA A 89 -13.12 3.42 7.81
N LYS A 90 -11.79 3.59 7.80
CA LYS A 90 -10.84 2.86 8.68
C LYS A 90 -11.19 3.04 10.15
N GLU A 91 -11.50 4.25 10.58
CA GLU A 91 -11.89 4.54 11.97
C GLU A 91 -13.15 3.76 12.40
N GLN A 92 -13.96 3.34 11.44
CA GLN A 92 -15.17 2.52 11.66
C GLN A 92 -14.95 1.04 11.29
N GLY A 93 -13.70 0.61 11.08
CA GLY A 93 -13.35 -0.79 10.78
C GLY A 93 -13.67 -1.23 9.36
N LYS A 94 -13.85 -0.28 8.42
CA LYS A 94 -14.31 -0.54 7.04
C LYS A 94 -13.34 -0.01 5.97
N PHE A 95 -12.02 0.01 6.27
CA PHE A 95 -11.03 0.49 5.30
C PHE A 95 -11.06 -0.30 4.00
N TRP A 96 -10.93 -1.62 4.08
CA TRP A 96 -10.79 -2.46 2.89
C TRP A 96 -12.05 -2.51 2.04
N GLU A 97 -13.21 -2.50 2.67
CA GLU A 97 -14.49 -2.43 1.95
C GLU A 97 -14.64 -1.08 1.21
N MET A 98 -14.21 0.03 1.83
CA MET A 98 -14.21 1.32 1.17
C MET A 98 -13.16 1.39 0.06
N HIS A 99 -11.96 0.87 0.29
CA HIS A 99 -10.89 0.73 -0.69
C HIS A 99 -11.38 0.02 -1.95
N ASP A 100 -11.95 -1.18 -1.80
CA ASP A 100 -12.43 -1.98 -2.91
C ASP A 100 -13.56 -1.25 -3.66
N LYS A 101 -14.45 -0.59 -2.92
CA LYS A 101 -15.56 0.19 -3.49
C LYS A 101 -15.08 1.39 -4.31
N LEU A 102 -14.06 2.13 -3.85
CA LEU A 102 -13.53 3.28 -4.58
C LEU A 102 -12.80 2.87 -5.85
N PHE A 103 -11.97 1.81 -5.81
CA PHE A 103 -11.31 1.32 -7.02
C PHE A 103 -12.30 0.75 -8.04
N ALA A 104 -13.40 0.16 -7.60
CA ALA A 104 -14.48 -0.29 -8.49
C ALA A 104 -15.30 0.88 -9.09
N ASN A 105 -15.18 2.10 -8.55
CA ASN A 105 -16.01 3.26 -8.91
C ASN A 105 -15.18 4.54 -9.10
N GLN A 106 -14.03 4.47 -9.77
CA GLN A 106 -13.10 5.60 -9.93
C GLN A 106 -13.72 6.85 -10.59
N GLN A 107 -14.84 6.73 -11.29
CA GLN A 107 -15.56 7.85 -11.88
C GLN A 107 -16.46 8.58 -10.87
N ALA A 108 -16.66 8.03 -9.67
CA ALA A 108 -17.56 8.50 -8.64
C ALA A 108 -16.80 8.73 -7.31
N LEU A 109 -15.85 9.67 -7.31
CA LEU A 109 -15.01 10.03 -6.16
C LEU A 109 -15.28 11.46 -5.63
N ASP A 110 -16.31 12.15 -6.15
CA ASP A 110 -16.76 13.41 -5.59
C ASP A 110 -17.42 13.20 -4.22
N ARG A 111 -17.57 14.29 -3.44
CA ARG A 111 -18.10 14.24 -2.08
C ARG A 111 -19.44 13.52 -1.96
N PRO A 112 -20.47 13.80 -2.78
CA PRO A 112 -21.73 13.08 -2.72
C PRO A 112 -21.60 11.58 -2.99
N SER A 113 -20.75 11.20 -3.95
CA SER A 113 -20.48 9.79 -4.27
C SER A 113 -19.78 9.07 -3.13
N LEU A 114 -18.77 9.69 -2.49
CA LEU A 114 -18.10 9.15 -1.31
C LEU A 114 -19.05 8.93 -0.14
N GLU A 115 -19.98 9.86 0.10
CA GLU A 115 -21.03 9.69 1.11
C GLU A 115 -21.96 8.53 0.77
N LYS A 116 -22.35 8.40 -0.50
CA LYS A 116 -23.16 7.27 -0.96
C LYS A 116 -22.43 5.95 -0.74
N HIS A 117 -21.15 5.87 -1.11
CA HIS A 117 -20.34 4.67 -0.88
C HIS A 117 -20.25 4.31 0.61
N ALA A 118 -20.05 5.31 1.46
CA ALA A 118 -20.02 5.11 2.91
C ALA A 118 -21.36 4.61 3.47
N ALA A 119 -22.48 5.18 3.00
CA ALA A 119 -23.83 4.74 3.39
C ALA A 119 -24.11 3.29 2.93
N ASP A 120 -23.75 2.95 1.69
CA ASP A 120 -23.90 1.59 1.16
C ASP A 120 -23.10 0.55 1.98
N LEU A 121 -21.99 0.96 2.59
CA LEU A 121 -21.17 0.13 3.49
C LEU A 121 -21.69 0.09 4.93
N GLY A 122 -22.76 0.81 5.23
CA GLY A 122 -23.37 0.86 6.56
C GLY A 122 -22.55 1.64 7.59
N LEU A 123 -21.76 2.63 7.14
CA LEU A 123 -21.01 3.49 8.04
C LEU A 123 -21.92 4.44 8.81
N ASN A 124 -21.49 4.84 10.01
CA ASN A 124 -22.14 5.94 10.73
C ASN A 124 -21.89 7.25 9.96
N MET A 125 -22.94 7.70 9.24
CA MET A 125 -22.84 8.84 8.33
C MET A 125 -22.59 10.17 9.04
N LYS A 126 -23.03 10.32 10.30
CA LYS A 126 -22.70 11.51 11.09
C LYS A 126 -21.19 11.60 11.33
N LYS A 127 -20.58 10.53 11.85
CA LYS A 127 -19.13 10.48 12.08
C LYS A 127 -18.34 10.63 10.77
N PHE A 128 -18.80 10.01 9.70
CA PHE A 128 -18.14 10.07 8.40
C PHE A 128 -18.11 11.51 7.84
N ARG A 129 -19.25 12.20 7.86
CA ARG A 129 -19.37 13.60 7.42
C ARG A 129 -18.54 14.54 8.29
N GLU A 130 -18.65 14.43 9.62
CA GLU A 130 -17.85 15.22 10.56
C GLU A 130 -16.35 15.07 10.33
N ALA A 131 -15.89 13.85 10.04
CA ALA A 131 -14.46 13.61 9.74
C ALA A 131 -14.00 14.31 8.47
N LEU A 132 -14.81 14.28 7.41
CA LEU A 132 -14.48 14.97 6.15
C LEU A 132 -14.63 16.49 6.25
N ASP A 133 -15.69 16.99 6.92
CA ASP A 133 -15.96 18.43 7.06
C ASP A 133 -14.89 19.12 7.91
N SER A 134 -14.38 18.44 8.93
CA SER A 134 -13.31 18.97 9.77
C SER A 134 -11.89 18.78 9.18
N GLY A 135 -11.75 18.04 8.07
CA GLY A 135 -10.46 17.66 7.52
C GLY A 135 -9.63 16.78 8.50
N LYS A 136 -10.31 15.99 9.33
CA LYS A 136 -9.68 15.19 10.40
C LYS A 136 -8.47 14.38 9.94
N PHE A 137 -8.52 13.85 8.72
CA PHE A 137 -7.49 12.97 8.18
C PHE A 137 -6.55 13.65 7.18
N LYS A 138 -6.76 14.95 6.89
CA LYS A 138 -5.92 15.68 5.94
C LYS A 138 -4.44 15.59 6.28
N ALA A 139 -4.07 15.94 7.49
CA ALA A 139 -2.67 15.90 7.95
C ALA A 139 -2.07 14.49 7.87
N LYS A 140 -2.88 13.44 8.09
CA LYS A 140 -2.43 12.06 7.97
C LYS A 140 -2.15 11.68 6.52
N VAL A 141 -3.02 12.07 5.59
CA VAL A 141 -2.82 11.86 4.14
C VAL A 141 -1.56 12.59 3.67
N ASP A 142 -1.41 13.87 4.06
CA ASP A 142 -0.24 14.69 3.72
C ASP A 142 1.07 14.08 4.28
N ALA A 143 1.03 13.53 5.48
CA ALA A 143 2.18 12.86 6.10
C ALA A 143 2.57 11.56 5.37
N GLU A 144 1.61 10.73 4.97
CA GLU A 144 1.87 9.52 4.21
C GLU A 144 2.41 9.81 2.80
N LEU A 145 1.88 10.86 2.14
CA LEU A 145 2.40 11.38 0.87
C LEU A 145 3.88 11.82 1.01
N ALA A 146 4.18 12.62 2.04
CA ALA A 146 5.53 13.09 2.30
C ALA A 146 6.50 11.93 2.61
N GLU A 147 6.05 10.94 3.38
CA GLU A 147 6.82 9.73 3.68
C GLU A 147 7.12 8.93 2.41
N GLY A 148 6.14 8.73 1.55
CA GLY A 148 6.32 8.06 0.26
C GLY A 148 7.34 8.78 -0.62
N ASN A 149 7.18 10.08 -0.80
CA ASN A 149 8.12 10.88 -1.60
C ASN A 149 9.55 10.81 -1.07
N LYS A 150 9.73 10.81 0.26
CA LYS A 150 11.05 10.73 0.90
C LYS A 150 11.79 9.44 0.57
N ILE A 151 11.08 8.33 0.40
CA ILE A 151 11.66 7.01 0.06
C ILE A 151 11.57 6.68 -1.43
N GLY A 152 11.23 7.67 -2.28
CA GLY A 152 11.25 7.53 -3.73
C GLY A 152 9.93 7.04 -4.36
N ALA A 153 8.82 6.99 -3.63
CA ALA A 153 7.50 6.77 -4.20
C ALA A 153 6.98 8.08 -4.84
N ASN A 154 7.49 8.40 -6.03
CA ASN A 154 7.17 9.65 -6.75
C ASN A 154 6.02 9.49 -7.78
N GLY A 155 5.38 8.35 -7.81
CA GLY A 155 4.24 8.01 -8.68
C GLY A 155 3.50 6.80 -8.13
N THR A 156 2.32 6.53 -8.67
CA THR A 156 1.45 5.46 -8.20
C THR A 156 1.06 4.45 -9.28
N PRO A 157 0.90 3.17 -8.91
CA PRO A 157 1.21 2.58 -7.60
C PRO A 157 2.72 2.41 -7.38
N ALA A 158 3.18 2.54 -6.13
CA ALA A 158 4.55 2.22 -5.73
C ALA A 158 4.54 1.17 -4.62
N PHE A 159 5.34 0.14 -4.76
CA PHE A 159 5.40 -1.00 -3.84
C PHE A 159 6.78 -1.09 -3.20
N PHE A 160 6.82 -1.49 -1.93
CA PHE A 160 8.03 -1.82 -1.21
C PHE A 160 7.87 -3.20 -0.57
N ILE A 161 8.52 -4.20 -1.16
CA ILE A 161 8.45 -5.60 -0.75
C ILE A 161 9.61 -5.86 0.20
N ASN A 162 9.34 -5.97 1.49
CA ASN A 162 10.36 -5.94 2.54
C ASN A 162 11.40 -4.81 2.34
N GLY A 163 10.91 -3.62 1.96
CA GLY A 163 11.73 -2.43 1.70
C GLY A 163 12.35 -2.35 0.30
N LYS A 164 12.32 -3.41 -0.51
CA LYS A 164 12.81 -3.37 -1.90
C LYS A 164 11.73 -2.83 -2.84
N SER A 165 12.06 -1.78 -3.61
CA SER A 165 11.09 -1.09 -4.43
C SER A 165 10.64 -1.86 -5.67
N LEU A 166 9.37 -1.71 -6.03
CA LEU A 166 8.79 -2.12 -7.31
C LEU A 166 7.81 -1.03 -7.75
N SER A 167 8.06 -0.38 -8.87
CA SER A 167 7.29 0.77 -9.33
C SER A 167 6.29 0.39 -10.42
N GLY A 168 5.10 0.98 -10.34
CA GLY A 168 4.06 0.88 -11.36
C GLY A 168 3.24 -0.42 -11.31
N ALA A 169 2.23 -0.49 -12.19
CA ALA A 169 1.36 -1.65 -12.34
C ALA A 169 2.06 -2.77 -13.11
N GLN A 170 2.97 -3.46 -12.45
CA GLN A 170 3.74 -4.56 -13.03
C GLN A 170 2.90 -5.85 -13.14
N PRO A 171 3.26 -6.78 -14.04
CA PRO A 171 2.63 -8.09 -14.13
C PRO A 171 2.94 -8.95 -12.89
N PHE A 172 2.11 -9.95 -12.63
CA PHE A 172 2.22 -10.84 -11.47
C PHE A 172 3.62 -11.47 -11.33
N GLU A 173 4.26 -11.85 -12.42
CA GLU A 173 5.60 -12.48 -12.42
C GLU A 173 6.68 -11.58 -11.81
N ALA A 174 6.57 -10.26 -11.97
CA ALA A 174 7.49 -9.31 -11.35
C ALA A 174 7.32 -9.28 -9.82
N PHE A 175 6.08 -9.29 -9.33
CA PHE A 175 5.79 -9.44 -7.90
C PHE A 175 6.27 -10.78 -7.37
N LYS A 176 5.96 -11.86 -8.08
CA LYS A 176 6.36 -13.22 -7.71
C LYS A 176 7.87 -13.34 -7.52
N ALA A 177 8.66 -12.85 -8.47
CA ALA A 177 10.11 -12.92 -8.40
C ALA A 177 10.67 -12.19 -7.16
N LYS A 178 10.16 -10.97 -6.85
CA LYS A 178 10.59 -10.22 -5.67
C LYS A 178 10.10 -10.83 -4.36
N ILE A 179 8.89 -11.39 -4.34
CA ILE A 179 8.33 -12.06 -3.16
C ILE A 179 9.10 -13.34 -2.86
N ASP A 180 9.37 -14.17 -3.85
CA ASP A 180 10.13 -15.40 -3.69
C ASP A 180 11.55 -15.11 -3.16
N ALA A 181 12.21 -14.09 -3.70
CA ALA A 181 13.51 -13.63 -3.19
C ALA A 181 13.42 -13.13 -1.74
N ALA A 182 12.39 -12.34 -1.41
CA ALA A 182 12.19 -11.83 -0.06
C ALA A 182 11.91 -12.97 0.95
N ILE A 183 11.18 -14.01 0.56
CA ILE A 183 10.95 -15.21 1.40
C ILE A 183 12.29 -15.92 1.67
N ALA A 184 13.11 -16.10 0.64
CA ALA A 184 14.44 -16.75 0.78
C ALA A 184 15.36 -15.94 1.71
N ASP A 185 15.39 -14.61 1.56
CA ASP A 185 16.15 -13.70 2.43
C ASP A 185 15.70 -13.82 3.90
N VAL A 186 14.39 -13.87 4.13
CA VAL A 186 13.82 -14.03 5.47
C VAL A 186 14.15 -15.39 6.06
N ASP A 187 14.05 -16.47 5.28
CA ASP A 187 14.39 -17.82 5.74
C ASP A 187 15.86 -17.92 6.13
N ALA A 188 16.77 -17.29 5.39
CA ALA A 188 18.18 -17.19 5.73
C ALA A 188 18.40 -16.38 7.02
N MET A 189 17.74 -15.22 7.15
CA MET A 189 17.82 -14.37 8.34
C MET A 189 17.32 -15.10 9.59
N GLN A 190 16.20 -15.82 9.51
CA GLN A 190 15.64 -16.58 10.64
C GLN A 190 16.58 -17.69 11.09
N LYS A 191 17.25 -18.40 10.16
CA LYS A 191 18.25 -19.42 10.51
C LYS A 191 19.46 -18.83 11.24
N GLN A 192 19.90 -17.65 10.85
CA GLN A 192 21.08 -16.99 11.45
C GLN A 192 20.77 -16.30 12.78
N LYS A 193 19.71 -15.49 12.83
CA LYS A 193 19.40 -14.59 13.96
C LYS A 193 18.33 -15.13 14.90
N ARG A 194 17.63 -16.24 14.60
CA ARG A 194 16.51 -16.81 15.36
C ARG A 194 15.38 -15.81 15.67
N ILE A 195 15.07 -14.93 14.71
CA ILE A 195 14.06 -13.88 14.85
C ILE A 195 12.66 -14.50 14.74
N PRO A 196 11.72 -14.19 15.64
CA PRO A 196 10.33 -14.64 15.51
C PRO A 196 9.65 -13.97 14.31
N ALA A 197 8.79 -14.72 13.62
CA ALA A 197 8.13 -14.26 12.37
C ALA A 197 7.50 -12.86 12.49
N LYS A 198 6.80 -12.60 13.59
CA LYS A 198 6.15 -11.29 13.86
C LYS A 198 7.09 -10.09 13.94
N ALA A 199 8.40 -10.31 14.19
CA ALA A 199 9.40 -9.25 14.36
C ALA A 199 10.28 -9.06 13.12
N ILE A 200 10.11 -9.87 12.08
CA ILE A 200 10.98 -9.86 10.89
C ILE A 200 10.95 -8.50 10.20
N TYR A 201 9.76 -7.96 9.95
CA TYR A 201 9.65 -6.69 9.24
C TYR A 201 10.31 -5.54 10.00
N ASP A 202 10.12 -5.49 11.32
CA ASP A 202 10.74 -4.47 12.16
C ASP A 202 12.27 -4.61 12.16
N GLU A 203 12.77 -5.84 12.13
CA GLU A 203 14.23 -6.08 12.04
C GLU A 203 14.80 -5.61 10.69
N ILE A 204 14.11 -5.90 9.57
CA ILE A 204 14.52 -5.41 8.25
C ILE A 204 14.53 -3.87 8.22
N MET A 205 13.53 -3.23 8.84
CA MET A 205 13.41 -1.77 8.85
C MET A 205 14.41 -1.06 9.79
N LYS A 206 15.10 -1.78 10.68
CA LYS A 206 16.19 -1.19 11.49
C LYS A 206 17.42 -0.86 10.67
N ASP A 207 17.73 -1.72 9.72
CA ASP A 207 18.93 -1.63 8.89
C ASP A 207 18.67 -0.85 7.56
N ALA A 208 17.43 -0.34 7.35
CA ALA A 208 16.96 0.36 6.16
C ALA A 208 17.24 1.87 6.18
#